data_49f710ba968290591b844bca32a7efa0
#
_entry.id   49f710ba968290591b844bca32a7efa0
#
_cell.length_a   1.000
_cell.length_b   1.000
_cell.length_c   1.000
_cell.angle_alpha   90.00
_cell.angle_beta   90.00
_cell.angle_gamma   90.00
#
_symmetry.space_group_name_H-M   'P 1'
#
loop_
_entity.id
_entity.type
_entity.pdbx_description
1 polymer ?
#
loop_
_entity_poly.entity_id
_entity_poly.type
_entity_poly.pdbx_seq_one_letter_code
_entity_poly.pdbx_strand_id
1 'polypeptide(L)'
;SFPTRRSSDLEQALAEGRIELLGEDCDRRFMANVMGMVNDYETVKKVADDFGLVYTPFHGCGYKLVPEALTRLGIKHLYCEPKQMVIDGDFPTVVSPNPENPEGFYLAIDLAREKNVDFILGTDPDSDRVGIMVRNKSGEFEPVTGNQTGVLLLDYLIGAMKRAGKLPAHPAALKTIV
;
A
#
# COMPACT_ATOMS: atom_id res chain seq x y z
N SER A 1 23.99 0.11 -22.98
CA SER A 1 22.67 -0.52 -23.13
C SER A 1 22.73 -1.90 -22.50
N PHE A 2 21.92 -2.12 -21.49
CA PHE A 2 21.74 -3.48 -20.96
C PHE A 2 21.04 -4.32 -22.02
N PRO A 3 21.49 -5.56 -22.27
CA PRO A 3 20.79 -6.43 -23.21
C PRO A 3 19.37 -6.66 -22.72
N THR A 4 18.38 -6.41 -23.57
CA THR A 4 16.99 -6.77 -23.33
C THR A 4 16.93 -8.27 -23.06
N ARG A 5 16.67 -8.63 -21.78
CA ARG A 5 16.49 -10.03 -21.40
C ARG A 5 15.22 -10.55 -22.06
N ARG A 6 15.34 -11.58 -22.90
CA ARG A 6 14.22 -12.23 -23.57
C ARG A 6 13.49 -13.12 -22.55
N SER A 7 12.18 -13.31 -22.72
CA SER A 7 11.40 -14.26 -21.91
C SER A 7 11.99 -15.68 -21.91
N SER A 8 12.61 -16.10 -23.03
CA SER A 8 13.37 -17.35 -23.15
C SER A 8 14.50 -17.49 -22.13
N ASP A 9 15.09 -16.41 -21.65
CA ASP A 9 16.16 -16.43 -20.65
C ASP A 9 15.62 -16.80 -19.26
N LEU A 10 14.39 -16.40 -18.94
CA LEU A 10 13.71 -16.77 -17.69
C LEU A 10 13.32 -18.26 -17.71
N GLU A 11 12.68 -18.73 -18.80
CA GLU A 11 12.27 -20.12 -18.94
C GLU A 11 13.48 -21.06 -18.86
N GLN A 12 14.57 -20.71 -19.53
CA GLN A 12 15.82 -21.49 -19.47
C GLN A 12 16.39 -21.49 -18.05
N ALA A 13 16.42 -20.36 -17.37
CA ALA A 13 16.95 -20.25 -16.00
C ALA A 13 16.12 -21.06 -14.99
N LEU A 14 14.80 -21.12 -15.19
CA LEU A 14 13.90 -21.97 -14.40
C LEU A 14 14.16 -23.46 -14.69
N ALA A 15 14.27 -23.84 -15.96
CA ALA A 15 14.55 -25.22 -16.34
C ALA A 15 15.90 -25.73 -15.84
N GLU A 16 16.91 -24.87 -15.79
CA GLU A 16 18.24 -25.15 -15.25
C GLU A 16 18.31 -25.06 -13.71
N GLY A 17 17.24 -24.72 -13.02
CA GLY A 17 17.20 -24.57 -11.56
C GLY A 17 18.01 -23.38 -11.01
N ARG A 18 18.40 -22.42 -11.85
CA ARG A 18 19.09 -21.18 -11.44
C ARG A 18 18.16 -20.16 -10.83
N ILE A 19 16.86 -20.27 -11.10
CA ILE A 19 15.81 -19.44 -10.54
C ILE A 19 14.73 -20.38 -10.00
N GLU A 20 14.22 -20.07 -8.80
CA GLU A 20 13.07 -20.71 -8.21
C GLU A 20 11.97 -19.69 -8.01
N LEU A 21 10.73 -20.01 -8.43
CA LEU A 21 9.57 -19.17 -8.16
C LEU A 21 9.01 -19.53 -6.79
N LEU A 22 9.04 -18.56 -5.88
CA LEU A 22 8.40 -18.66 -4.58
C LEU A 22 6.88 -18.56 -4.78
N GLY A 23 6.17 -19.63 -4.41
CA GLY A 23 4.73 -19.74 -4.61
C GLY A 23 3.91 -19.20 -3.43
N GLU A 24 2.63 -19.61 -3.40
CA GLU A 24 1.63 -19.19 -2.43
C GLU A 24 2.00 -19.45 -0.97
N ASP A 25 2.87 -20.41 -0.69
CA ASP A 25 3.34 -20.67 0.67
C ASP A 25 4.17 -19.49 1.21
N CYS A 26 4.99 -18.88 0.36
CA CYS A 26 5.75 -17.68 0.71
C CYS A 26 4.81 -16.49 0.95
N ASP A 27 3.84 -16.27 0.06
CA ASP A 27 2.83 -15.21 0.20
C ASP A 27 2.04 -15.39 1.50
N ARG A 28 1.63 -16.61 1.82
CA ARG A 28 0.87 -16.93 3.03
C ARG A 28 1.68 -16.64 4.31
N ARG A 29 2.96 -17.01 4.34
CA ARG A 29 3.85 -16.72 5.49
C ARG A 29 4.13 -15.23 5.62
N PHE A 30 4.37 -14.53 4.51
CA PHE A 30 4.52 -13.08 4.49
C PHE A 30 3.27 -12.38 5.01
N MET A 31 2.10 -12.77 4.48
CA MET A 31 0.81 -12.21 4.90
C MET A 31 0.53 -12.46 6.38
N ALA A 32 0.89 -13.62 6.92
CA ALA A 32 0.75 -13.89 8.35
C ALA A 32 1.58 -12.93 9.21
N ASN A 33 2.81 -12.58 8.77
CA ASN A 33 3.62 -11.57 9.43
C ASN A 33 2.97 -10.19 9.34
N VAL A 34 2.51 -9.78 8.16
CA VAL A 34 1.84 -8.48 7.95
C VAL A 34 0.62 -8.35 8.87
N MET A 35 -0.23 -9.37 8.91
CA MET A 35 -1.42 -9.38 9.77
C MET A 35 -1.05 -9.41 11.26
N GLY A 36 0.08 -10.00 11.63
CA GLY A 36 0.61 -9.99 12.99
C GLY A 36 1.04 -8.60 13.50
N MET A 37 1.27 -7.65 12.58
CA MET A 37 1.63 -6.27 12.91
C MET A 37 0.42 -5.39 13.26
N VAL A 38 -0.80 -5.88 13.03
CA VAL A 38 -2.02 -5.12 13.34
C VAL A 38 -2.21 -5.04 14.84
N ASN A 39 -2.19 -3.84 15.37
CA ASN A 39 -2.25 -3.60 16.81
C ASN A 39 -3.67 -3.39 17.36
N ASP A 40 -4.64 -3.06 16.52
CA ASP A 40 -5.98 -2.71 16.97
C ASP A 40 -7.07 -3.13 15.96
N TYR A 41 -7.35 -4.43 15.91
CA TYR A 41 -8.43 -4.98 15.07
C TYR A 41 -9.82 -4.46 15.46
N GLU A 42 -10.03 -4.15 16.74
CA GLU A 42 -11.35 -3.70 17.21
C GLU A 42 -11.70 -2.32 16.68
N THR A 43 -10.70 -1.44 16.52
CA THR A 43 -10.93 -0.14 15.89
C THR A 43 -11.23 -0.30 14.40
N VAL A 44 -10.53 -1.19 13.70
CA VAL A 44 -10.81 -1.46 12.28
C VAL A 44 -12.23 -1.99 12.10
N LYS A 45 -12.66 -2.97 12.91
CA LYS A 45 -14.02 -3.53 12.85
C LYS A 45 -15.12 -2.48 13.02
N LYS A 46 -14.90 -1.47 13.85
CA LYS A 46 -15.90 -0.41 14.11
C LYS A 46 -16.18 0.45 12.87
N VAL A 47 -15.21 0.59 11.99
CA VAL A 47 -15.29 1.47 10.81
C VAL A 47 -15.37 0.71 9.49
N ALA A 48 -15.10 -0.59 9.49
CA ALA A 48 -14.96 -1.41 8.29
C ALA A 48 -16.20 -1.43 7.38
N ASP A 49 -17.37 -1.23 7.95
CA ASP A 49 -18.65 -1.24 7.21
C ASP A 49 -18.89 0.08 6.47
N ASP A 50 -18.37 1.18 6.98
CA ASP A 50 -18.60 2.53 6.44
C ASP A 50 -17.36 3.11 5.76
N PHE A 51 -16.17 2.60 6.11
CA PHE A 51 -14.91 3.10 5.58
C PHE A 51 -14.62 2.53 4.20
N GLY A 52 -14.59 3.43 3.20
CA GLY A 52 -14.18 3.11 1.85
C GLY A 52 -12.82 3.70 1.50
N LEU A 53 -12.05 2.97 0.69
CA LEU A 53 -10.80 3.48 0.15
C LEU A 53 -10.56 3.02 -1.29
N VAL A 54 -9.83 3.85 -2.04
CA VAL A 54 -9.25 3.48 -3.32
C VAL A 54 -7.79 3.11 -3.10
N TYR A 55 -7.35 2.06 -3.76
CA TYR A 55 -5.94 1.65 -3.78
C TYR A 55 -5.35 1.70 -5.18
N THR A 56 -4.12 2.17 -5.29
CA THR A 56 -3.30 2.10 -6.51
C THR A 56 -1.86 1.67 -6.20
N PRO A 57 -1.31 0.68 -6.92
CA PRO A 57 0.09 0.28 -6.86
C PRO A 57 0.99 1.01 -7.87
N PHE A 58 0.49 1.98 -8.64
CA PHE A 58 1.21 2.64 -9.74
C PHE A 58 1.95 1.64 -10.66
N HIS A 59 1.25 0.59 -11.13
CA HIS A 59 1.80 -0.51 -11.96
C HIS A 59 2.82 -1.42 -11.25
N GLY A 60 2.96 -1.30 -9.93
CA GLY A 60 3.97 -2.01 -9.14
C GLY A 60 3.51 -3.33 -8.53
N CYS A 61 4.42 -3.95 -7.77
CA CYS A 61 4.25 -5.29 -7.19
C CYS A 61 3.21 -5.36 -6.07
N GLY A 62 2.78 -4.23 -5.50
CA GLY A 62 1.76 -4.18 -4.45
C GLY A 62 0.36 -4.63 -4.88
N TYR A 63 0.12 -4.77 -6.18
CA TYR A 63 -1.20 -5.09 -6.75
C TYR A 63 -1.85 -6.35 -6.15
N LYS A 64 -1.08 -7.33 -5.72
CA LYS A 64 -1.57 -8.61 -5.19
C LYS A 64 -1.73 -8.58 -3.67
N LEU A 65 -0.67 -8.26 -2.94
CA LEU A 65 -0.63 -8.45 -1.50
C LEU A 65 -1.28 -7.31 -0.70
N VAL A 66 -1.26 -6.08 -1.20
CA VAL A 66 -1.87 -4.96 -0.48
C VAL A 66 -3.40 -5.05 -0.45
N PRO A 67 -4.11 -5.30 -1.57
CA PRO A 67 -5.56 -5.54 -1.52
C PRO A 67 -5.94 -6.74 -0.66
N GLU A 68 -5.15 -7.81 -0.68
CA GLU A 68 -5.36 -8.97 0.17
C GLU A 68 -5.25 -8.62 1.65
N ALA A 69 -4.22 -7.86 2.05
CA ALA A 69 -4.04 -7.41 3.43
C ALA A 69 -5.21 -6.54 3.90
N LEU A 70 -5.63 -5.57 3.08
CA LEU A 70 -6.76 -4.69 3.38
C LEU A 70 -8.08 -5.45 3.52
N THR A 71 -8.30 -6.45 2.65
CA THR A 71 -9.47 -7.33 2.74
C THR A 71 -9.44 -8.19 4.00
N ARG A 72 -8.28 -8.75 4.36
CA ARG A 72 -8.11 -9.52 5.61
C ARG A 72 -8.27 -8.67 6.86
N LEU A 73 -7.96 -7.38 6.79
CA LEU A 73 -8.26 -6.42 7.85
C LEU A 73 -9.76 -6.21 8.05
N GLY A 74 -10.58 -6.55 7.06
CA GLY A 74 -12.03 -6.41 7.10
C GLY A 74 -12.57 -5.20 6.34
N ILE A 75 -11.74 -4.48 5.58
CA ILE A 75 -12.21 -3.36 4.74
C ILE A 75 -13.14 -3.91 3.66
N LYS A 76 -14.40 -3.50 3.67
CA LYS A 76 -15.44 -4.00 2.75
C LYS A 76 -15.54 -3.18 1.47
N HIS A 77 -15.27 -1.89 1.55
CA HIS A 77 -15.38 -0.95 0.43
C HIS A 77 -13.98 -0.59 -0.10
N LEU A 78 -13.26 -1.63 -0.58
CA LEU A 78 -11.96 -1.49 -1.23
C LEU A 78 -12.16 -1.43 -2.75
N TYR A 79 -11.68 -0.36 -3.38
CA TYR A 79 -11.71 -0.16 -4.83
C TYR A 79 -10.28 -0.02 -5.34
N CYS A 80 -9.87 -0.90 -6.25
CA CYS A 80 -8.54 -0.83 -6.87
C CYS A 80 -8.62 -0.13 -8.22
N GLU A 81 -7.72 0.80 -8.51
CA GLU A 81 -7.68 1.50 -9.80
C GLU A 81 -7.26 0.53 -10.93
N PRO A 82 -8.18 0.13 -11.83
CA PRO A 82 -7.94 -1.02 -12.71
C PRO A 82 -6.80 -0.82 -13.70
N LYS A 83 -6.55 0.40 -14.17
CA LYS A 83 -5.47 0.67 -15.14
C LYS A 83 -4.10 0.60 -14.48
N GLN A 84 -4.01 0.96 -13.21
CA GLN A 84 -2.76 0.96 -12.46
C GLN A 84 -2.49 -0.35 -11.73
N MET A 85 -3.48 -1.26 -11.65
CA MET A 85 -3.31 -2.63 -11.14
C MET A 85 -2.59 -3.57 -12.10
N VAL A 86 -2.34 -3.13 -13.32
CA VAL A 86 -1.56 -3.89 -14.32
C VAL A 86 -0.08 -3.60 -14.11
N ILE A 87 0.72 -4.67 -13.88
CA ILE A 87 2.18 -4.52 -13.80
C ILE A 87 2.72 -4.08 -15.16
N ASP A 88 3.38 -2.92 -15.19
CA ASP A 88 3.97 -2.38 -16.41
C ASP A 88 5.18 -1.51 -16.05
N GLY A 89 6.37 -1.93 -16.49
CA GLY A 89 7.62 -1.22 -16.23
C GLY A 89 7.78 0.09 -17.00
N ASP A 90 6.92 0.37 -17.97
CA ASP A 90 6.89 1.63 -18.73
C ASP A 90 5.99 2.69 -18.04
N PHE A 91 5.24 2.30 -16.99
CA PHE A 91 4.38 3.20 -16.19
C PHE A 91 3.45 4.09 -17.00
N PRO A 92 2.63 3.54 -17.93
CA PRO A 92 1.96 4.33 -18.98
C PRO A 92 0.95 5.36 -18.47
N THR A 93 0.55 5.30 -17.20
CA THR A 93 -0.41 6.24 -16.60
C THR A 93 0.20 7.20 -15.58
N VAL A 94 1.50 7.12 -15.31
CA VAL A 94 2.18 7.99 -14.35
C VAL A 94 3.51 8.47 -14.91
N VAL A 95 3.79 9.76 -14.80
CA VAL A 95 5.09 10.32 -15.21
C VAL A 95 6.18 9.94 -14.22
N SER A 96 5.83 9.91 -12.93
CA SER A 96 6.70 9.49 -11.84
C SER A 96 5.90 8.61 -10.88
N PRO A 97 6.22 7.31 -10.76
CA PRO A 97 5.49 6.39 -9.89
C PRO A 97 5.91 6.55 -8.41
N ASN A 98 6.01 7.78 -7.95
CA ASN A 98 6.33 8.14 -6.57
C ASN A 98 5.06 8.63 -5.86
N PRO A 99 4.61 7.98 -4.79
CA PRO A 99 3.39 8.36 -4.09
C PRO A 99 3.49 9.68 -3.31
N GLU A 100 4.65 10.32 -3.27
CA GLU A 100 4.78 11.71 -2.81
C GLU A 100 4.33 12.72 -3.86
N ASN A 101 4.21 12.31 -5.13
CA ASN A 101 3.79 13.15 -6.23
C ASN A 101 2.28 13.03 -6.46
N PRO A 102 1.48 14.06 -6.14
CA PRO A 102 0.01 13.99 -6.25
C PRO A 102 -0.50 13.70 -7.67
N GLU A 103 0.25 14.08 -8.71
CA GLU A 103 -0.15 13.87 -10.10
C GLU A 103 -0.34 12.40 -10.47
N GLY A 104 0.34 11.45 -9.82
CA GLY A 104 0.17 10.03 -10.05
C GLY A 104 -1.21 9.50 -9.64
N PHE A 105 -1.90 10.21 -8.76
CA PHE A 105 -3.18 9.79 -8.20
C PHE A 105 -4.41 10.16 -9.03
N TYR A 106 -4.28 10.85 -10.16
CA TYR A 106 -5.44 11.40 -10.88
C TYR A 106 -6.51 10.35 -11.21
N LEU A 107 -6.14 9.13 -11.66
CA LEU A 107 -7.09 8.05 -11.92
C LEU A 107 -7.74 7.53 -10.63
N ALA A 108 -6.96 7.41 -9.57
CA ALA A 108 -7.46 6.99 -8.26
C ALA A 108 -8.40 8.05 -7.66
N ILE A 109 -8.15 9.34 -7.89
CA ILE A 109 -9.03 10.44 -7.48
C ILE A 109 -10.37 10.38 -8.24
N ASP A 110 -10.33 10.14 -9.56
CA ASP A 110 -11.54 10.00 -10.36
C ASP A 110 -12.39 8.81 -9.89
N LEU A 111 -11.74 7.67 -9.62
CA LEU A 111 -12.40 6.49 -9.05
C LEU A 111 -12.97 6.77 -7.66
N ALA A 112 -12.23 7.47 -6.79
CA ALA A 112 -12.69 7.83 -5.45
C ALA A 112 -13.92 8.75 -5.49
N ARG A 113 -13.97 9.70 -6.44
CA ARG A 113 -15.14 10.54 -6.69
C ARG A 113 -16.34 9.71 -7.18
N GLU A 114 -16.12 8.78 -8.12
CA GLU A 114 -17.16 7.86 -8.63
C GLU A 114 -17.75 7.00 -7.51
N LYS A 115 -16.90 6.42 -6.67
CA LYS A 115 -17.31 5.55 -5.57
C LYS A 115 -17.73 6.30 -4.31
N ASN A 116 -17.61 7.63 -4.31
CA ASN A 116 -17.87 8.52 -3.18
C ASN A 116 -17.12 8.08 -1.90
N VAL A 117 -15.82 7.84 -2.02
CA VAL A 117 -14.93 7.55 -0.90
C VAL A 117 -13.94 8.69 -0.69
N ASP A 118 -13.45 8.85 0.53
CA ASP A 118 -12.67 10.02 0.96
C ASP A 118 -11.19 9.72 1.16
N PHE A 119 -10.77 8.46 0.97
CA PHE A 119 -9.43 8.02 1.26
C PHE A 119 -8.82 7.24 0.08
N ILE A 120 -7.60 7.61 -0.29
CA ILE A 120 -6.83 6.91 -1.34
C ILE A 120 -5.49 6.51 -0.77
N LEU A 121 -5.08 5.27 -1.02
CA LEU A 121 -3.79 4.70 -0.67
C LEU A 121 -3.03 4.38 -1.95
N GLY A 122 -1.81 4.84 -2.06
CA GLY A 122 -0.92 4.49 -3.17
C GLY A 122 0.40 3.91 -2.66
N THR A 123 0.93 2.93 -3.36
CA THR A 123 2.30 2.44 -3.14
C THR A 123 3.13 2.65 -4.40
N ASP A 124 4.43 2.87 -4.24
CA ASP A 124 5.35 2.89 -5.37
C ASP A 124 5.57 1.47 -5.95
N PRO A 125 6.29 1.32 -7.07
CA PRO A 125 6.36 0.05 -7.78
C PRO A 125 6.96 -1.12 -7.00
N ASP A 126 7.91 -0.89 -6.09
CA ASP A 126 8.49 -1.93 -5.22
C ASP A 126 7.85 -1.97 -3.82
N SER A 127 6.83 -1.11 -3.59
CA SER A 127 5.99 -1.07 -2.39
C SER A 127 6.73 -0.77 -1.08
N ASP A 128 7.86 -0.07 -1.15
CA ASP A 128 8.60 0.37 0.05
C ASP A 128 8.15 1.76 0.54
N ARG A 129 7.38 2.49 -0.27
CA ARG A 129 6.78 3.79 0.07
C ARG A 129 5.26 3.74 -0.02
N VAL A 130 4.62 4.58 0.80
CA VAL A 130 3.18 4.76 0.81
C VAL A 130 2.83 6.24 0.73
N GLY A 131 1.85 6.57 -0.10
CA GLY A 131 1.22 7.88 -0.16
C GLY A 131 -0.26 7.80 0.15
N ILE A 132 -0.77 8.85 0.75
CA ILE A 132 -2.15 8.96 1.16
C ILE A 132 -2.74 10.25 0.60
N MET A 133 -3.93 10.16 0.00
CA MET A 133 -4.74 11.32 -0.35
C MET A 133 -6.04 11.26 0.45
N VAL A 134 -6.49 12.40 0.92
CA VAL A 134 -7.77 12.53 1.65
C VAL A 134 -8.61 13.64 1.04
N ARG A 135 -9.94 13.44 1.04
CA ARG A 135 -10.88 14.47 0.60
C ARG A 135 -11.04 15.50 1.71
N ASN A 136 -10.79 16.76 1.39
CA ASN A 136 -10.98 17.88 2.31
C ASN A 136 -12.44 18.33 2.37
N LYS A 137 -12.74 19.32 3.22
CA LYS A 137 -14.10 19.87 3.40
C LYS A 137 -14.66 20.56 2.16
N SER A 138 -13.82 20.99 1.22
CA SER A 138 -14.26 21.57 -0.05
C SER A 138 -14.50 20.51 -1.15
N GLY A 139 -14.25 19.23 -0.85
CA GLY A 139 -14.44 18.12 -1.80
C GLY A 139 -13.21 17.80 -2.64
N GLU A 140 -12.10 18.51 -2.42
CA GLU A 140 -10.85 18.28 -3.15
C GLU A 140 -9.96 17.26 -2.41
N PHE A 141 -9.18 16.48 -3.18
CA PHE A 141 -8.22 15.55 -2.61
C PHE A 141 -6.87 16.22 -2.36
N GLU A 142 -6.36 16.08 -1.16
CA GLU A 142 -5.09 16.63 -0.71
C GLU A 142 -4.15 15.52 -0.22
N PRO A 143 -2.83 15.62 -0.51
CA PRO A 143 -1.87 14.65 0.00
C PRO A 143 -1.66 14.83 1.51
N VAL A 144 -1.64 13.71 2.22
CA VAL A 144 -1.09 13.65 3.58
C VAL A 144 0.42 13.42 3.43
N THR A 145 1.22 14.39 3.80
CA THR A 145 2.68 14.31 3.64
C THR A 145 3.29 13.16 4.43
N GLY A 146 4.45 12.65 4.01
CA GLY A 146 5.15 11.58 4.73
C GLY A 146 5.42 11.93 6.20
N ASN A 147 5.72 13.21 6.48
CA ASN A 147 5.89 13.70 7.85
C ASN A 147 4.60 13.64 8.67
N GLN A 148 3.48 14.03 8.10
CA GLN A 148 2.17 13.93 8.75
C GLN A 148 1.78 12.46 8.97
N THR A 149 1.94 11.62 7.95
CA THR A 149 1.70 10.17 8.05
C THR A 149 2.55 9.54 9.15
N GLY A 150 3.84 9.88 9.23
CA GLY A 150 4.74 9.37 10.27
C GLY A 150 4.31 9.75 11.68
N VAL A 151 3.85 10.99 11.89
CA VAL A 151 3.34 11.44 13.22
C VAL A 151 2.04 10.73 13.58
N LEU A 152 1.10 10.59 12.63
CA LEU A 152 -0.16 9.89 12.84
C LEU A 152 0.07 8.41 13.17
N LEU A 153 0.98 7.75 12.45
CA LEU A 153 1.34 6.36 12.70
C LEU A 153 1.99 6.19 14.08
N LEU A 154 2.88 7.10 14.48
CA LEU A 154 3.55 7.05 15.77
C LEU A 154 2.55 7.20 16.91
N ASP A 155 1.64 8.18 16.82
CA ASP A 155 0.58 8.38 17.84
C ASP A 155 -0.31 7.13 17.96
N TYR A 156 -0.76 6.59 16.82
CA TYR A 156 -1.55 5.37 16.77
C TYR A 156 -0.82 4.18 17.41
N LEU A 157 0.45 3.94 17.01
CA LEU A 157 1.23 2.81 17.51
C LEU A 157 1.46 2.88 19.01
N ILE A 158 1.87 4.04 19.53
CA ILE A 158 2.09 4.24 20.96
C ILE A 158 0.77 4.01 21.73
N GLY A 159 -0.33 4.61 21.26
CA GLY A 159 -1.65 4.44 21.86
C GLY A 159 -2.11 2.98 21.85
N ALA A 160 -2.00 2.27 20.73
CA ALA A 160 -2.41 0.88 20.60
C ALA A 160 -1.55 -0.06 21.46
N MET A 161 -0.22 0.10 21.43
CA MET A 161 0.71 -0.70 22.25
C MET A 161 0.51 -0.46 23.74
N LYS A 162 0.23 0.78 24.16
CA LYS A 162 -0.10 1.11 25.55
C LYS A 162 -1.37 0.41 26.00
N ARG A 163 -2.45 0.47 25.20
CA ARG A 163 -3.71 -0.24 25.52
C ARG A 163 -3.52 -1.76 25.59
N ALA A 164 -2.65 -2.31 24.74
CA ALA A 164 -2.35 -3.74 24.72
C ALA A 164 -1.33 -4.18 25.81
N GLY A 165 -0.77 -3.26 26.59
CA GLY A 165 0.29 -3.57 27.58
C GLY A 165 1.61 -4.01 26.94
N LYS A 166 1.83 -3.67 25.67
CA LYS A 166 3.01 -4.07 24.88
C LYS A 166 4.05 -2.95 24.69
N LEU A 167 3.78 -1.74 25.24
CA LEU A 167 4.71 -0.64 25.12
C LEU A 167 5.98 -0.94 25.93
N PRO A 168 7.19 -0.88 25.33
CA PRO A 168 8.43 -1.06 26.06
C PRO A 168 8.60 -0.04 27.21
N ALA A 169 9.37 -0.38 28.24
CA ALA A 169 9.65 0.53 29.35
C ALA A 169 10.38 1.81 28.89
N HIS A 170 11.21 1.69 27.84
CA HIS A 170 11.97 2.80 27.26
C HIS A 170 11.73 2.83 25.74
N PRO A 171 10.55 3.29 25.30
CA PRO A 171 10.27 3.35 23.88
C PRO A 171 11.10 4.45 23.21
N ALA A 172 11.60 4.17 22.01
CA ALA A 172 12.31 5.14 21.19
C ALA A 172 11.68 5.20 19.80
N ALA A 173 11.59 6.40 19.26
CA ALA A 173 11.21 6.64 17.86
C ALA A 173 12.31 7.42 17.17
N LEU A 174 12.65 7.01 15.96
CA LEU A 174 13.62 7.69 15.11
C LEU A 174 12.90 8.19 13.86
N LYS A 175 13.17 9.43 13.50
CA LYS A 175 12.68 10.06 12.28
C LYS A 175 13.79 10.87 11.66
N THR A 176 13.91 10.82 10.33
CA THR A 176 14.80 11.73 9.59
C THR A 176 14.27 13.17 9.67
N ILE A 177 15.15 14.12 9.38
CA ILE A 177 14.79 15.56 9.39
C ILE A 177 13.96 15.95 8.16
N VAL A 178 14.03 15.14 7.12
CA VAL A 178 13.27 15.27 5.86
C VAL A 178 12.14 14.29 5.82
#